data_3a6d128c8983f4527a3f9ba00f4d6652
#
_entry.id   3a6d128c8983f4527a3f9ba00f4d6652
#
_cell.length_a   1.000
_cell.length_b   1.000
_cell.length_c   1.000
_cell.angle_alpha   90.00
_cell.angle_beta   90.00
_cell.angle_gamma   90.00
#
_symmetry.space_group_name_H-M   'P 1'
#
loop_
_entity.id
_entity.type
_entity.pdbx_description
1 polymer ?
#
loop_
_entity_poly.entity_id
_entity_poly.type
_entity_poly.pdbx_seq_one_letter_code
_entity_poly.pdbx_strand_id
1 'polypeptide(L)'
;YERLYALYLRTDGKHRFFLNNLFVVPDIDIPKTWFSDTDDGVAVIAGLVDGNVDMGIDKNWPARFLLALMEHHPNVRYVNASSCIDGERAIKDEYERQKMREASLLNDVCIEKAAAHIKAGMTELECADYIRSLYKEAGCIESFSTIVSFGANAADPHHEPDDTVLKPGDGIVIDMGCEKEGYCSDM
;
A
#
# COMPACT_ATOMS: atom_id res chain seq x y z
N TYR A 1 -5.65 -0.19 -9.50
CA TYR A 1 -6.27 0.97 -10.15
C TYR A 1 -6.63 0.60 -11.60
N GLU A 2 -7.84 0.94 -12.03
CA GLU A 2 -8.31 0.68 -13.40
C GLU A 2 -7.70 1.66 -14.41
N ARG A 3 -7.39 2.89 -13.97
CA ARG A 3 -6.84 3.96 -14.82
C ARG A 3 -5.32 3.94 -14.84
N LEU A 4 -4.79 4.25 -16.01
CA LEU A 4 -3.35 4.35 -16.23
C LEU A 4 -2.77 5.58 -15.51
N TYR A 5 -1.72 5.36 -14.74
CA TYR A 5 -0.75 6.37 -14.35
C TYR A 5 0.65 5.77 -14.39
N ALA A 6 1.66 6.58 -14.65
CA ALA A 6 3.04 6.11 -14.68
C ALA A 6 4.01 7.26 -14.37
N LEU A 7 5.00 6.98 -13.53
CA LEU A 7 6.14 7.84 -13.35
C LEU A 7 7.30 7.30 -14.19
N TYR A 8 7.70 8.06 -15.21
CA TYR A 8 8.84 7.75 -16.06
C TYR A 8 10.09 8.40 -15.48
N LEU A 9 11.01 7.58 -15.01
CA LEU A 9 12.29 8.00 -14.47
C LEU A 9 13.39 7.83 -15.53
N ARG A 10 14.29 8.80 -15.63
CA ARG A 10 15.42 8.80 -16.54
C ARG A 10 16.71 9.12 -15.78
N THR A 11 17.80 8.52 -16.21
CA THR A 11 19.14 8.76 -15.64
C THR A 11 19.68 10.17 -15.94
N ASP A 12 19.10 10.87 -16.94
CA ASP A 12 19.44 12.26 -17.26
C ASP A 12 18.60 13.30 -16.49
N GLY A 13 17.76 12.85 -15.54
CA GLY A 13 16.91 13.71 -14.71
C GLY A 13 15.65 14.24 -15.39
N LYS A 14 15.41 13.93 -16.66
CA LYS A 14 14.22 14.39 -17.39
C LYS A 14 13.02 13.46 -17.10
N HIS A 15 12.63 13.41 -15.84
CA HIS A 15 11.48 12.63 -15.39
C HIS A 15 10.17 13.18 -15.96
N ARG A 16 9.14 12.33 -16.00
CA ARG A 16 7.80 12.75 -16.42
C ARG A 16 6.73 11.91 -15.71
N PHE A 17 5.68 12.59 -15.27
CA PHE A 17 4.54 11.93 -14.65
C PHE A 17 3.35 11.94 -15.62
N PHE A 18 2.85 10.76 -15.96
CA PHE A 18 1.70 10.54 -16.84
C PHE A 18 0.48 10.27 -15.98
N LEU A 19 -0.57 11.04 -16.17
CA LEU A 19 -1.74 11.04 -15.28
C LEU A 19 -3.04 11.17 -16.06
N ASN A 20 -4.03 10.38 -15.67
CA ASN A 20 -5.40 10.62 -16.09
C ASN A 20 -5.94 11.88 -15.37
N ASN A 21 -6.73 12.70 -16.08
CA ASN A 21 -7.31 13.96 -15.58
C ASN A 21 -8.18 13.80 -14.32
N LEU A 22 -8.59 12.59 -13.99
CA LEU A 22 -9.40 12.29 -12.80
C LEU A 22 -8.56 12.04 -11.53
N PHE A 23 -7.23 11.96 -11.65
CA PHE A 23 -6.36 11.86 -10.47
C PHE A 23 -6.13 13.22 -9.82
N VAL A 24 -6.22 13.23 -8.51
CA VAL A 24 -5.74 14.34 -7.68
C VAL A 24 -4.38 13.94 -7.15
N VAL A 25 -3.36 14.69 -7.48
CA VAL A 25 -1.99 14.42 -7.06
C VAL A 25 -1.42 15.63 -6.33
N PRO A 26 -0.51 15.43 -5.36
CA PRO A 26 0.17 16.54 -4.71
C PRO A 26 1.00 17.34 -5.72
N ASP A 27 1.30 18.59 -5.37
CA ASP A 27 2.21 19.41 -6.16
C ASP A 27 3.64 18.91 -5.98
N ILE A 28 4.14 18.23 -7.01
CA ILE A 28 5.52 17.72 -7.08
C ILE A 28 6.21 18.37 -8.28
N ASP A 29 7.48 18.70 -8.12
CA ASP A 29 8.30 19.33 -9.16
C ASP A 29 8.77 18.30 -10.20
N ILE A 30 7.80 17.65 -10.85
CA ILE A 30 8.02 16.76 -12.00
C ILE A 30 7.03 17.17 -13.09
N PRO A 31 7.50 17.39 -14.34
CA PRO A 31 6.62 17.67 -15.48
C PRO A 31 5.51 16.62 -15.62
N LYS A 32 4.28 17.08 -15.69
CA LYS A 32 3.09 16.23 -15.79
C LYS A 32 2.57 16.21 -17.22
N THR A 33 2.15 15.05 -17.69
CA THR A 33 1.40 14.87 -18.95
C THR A 33 0.05 14.28 -18.61
N TRP A 34 -1.00 15.03 -18.90
CA TRP A 34 -2.38 14.67 -18.60
C TRP A 34 -3.08 14.10 -19.82
N PHE A 35 -3.97 13.14 -19.62
CA PHE A 35 -4.86 12.56 -20.63
C PHE A 35 -6.22 12.21 -19.99
N SER A 36 -7.24 12.03 -20.82
CA SER A 36 -8.59 11.68 -20.38
C SER A 36 -8.90 10.19 -20.60
N ASP A 37 -10.08 9.74 -20.15
CA ASP A 37 -10.55 8.36 -20.39
C ASP A 37 -10.87 8.10 -21.90
N THR A 38 -10.93 9.16 -22.71
CA THR A 38 -11.16 9.06 -24.17
C THR A 38 -9.85 9.00 -24.97
N ASP A 39 -8.72 9.24 -24.32
CA ASP A 39 -7.40 9.19 -24.96
C ASP A 39 -6.78 7.79 -24.82
N ASP A 40 -5.96 7.40 -25.75
CA ASP A 40 -5.07 6.25 -25.57
C ASP A 40 -3.86 6.68 -24.71
N GLY A 41 -3.97 6.48 -23.40
CA GLY A 41 -2.93 6.86 -22.46
C GLY A 41 -1.61 6.12 -22.69
N VAL A 42 -1.64 4.88 -23.22
CA VAL A 42 -0.41 4.14 -23.54
C VAL A 42 0.27 4.72 -24.77
N ALA A 43 -0.49 5.11 -25.80
CA ALA A 43 0.07 5.83 -26.95
C ALA A 43 0.68 7.18 -26.54
N VAL A 44 0.08 7.90 -25.60
CA VAL A 44 0.65 9.14 -25.03
C VAL A 44 2.00 8.87 -24.34
N ILE A 45 2.10 7.81 -23.56
CA ILE A 45 3.38 7.40 -22.94
C ILE A 45 4.39 7.03 -24.03
N ALA A 46 4.01 6.15 -24.96
CA ALA A 46 4.88 5.68 -26.03
C ALA A 46 5.47 6.83 -26.87
N GLY A 47 4.68 7.88 -27.11
CA GLY A 47 5.15 9.05 -27.86
C GLY A 47 6.18 9.92 -27.14
N LEU A 48 6.40 9.72 -25.83
CA LEU A 48 7.25 10.54 -24.98
C LEU A 48 8.41 9.79 -24.29
N VAL A 49 8.35 8.46 -24.28
CA VAL A 49 9.45 7.62 -23.75
C VAL A 49 10.46 7.30 -24.86
N ASP A 50 11.69 6.98 -24.46
CA ASP A 50 12.74 6.63 -25.42
C ASP A 50 12.60 5.16 -25.87
N GLY A 51 12.13 4.97 -27.09
CA GLY A 51 11.96 3.65 -27.70
C GLY A 51 13.23 3.00 -28.24
N ASN A 52 14.41 3.53 -27.95
CA ASN A 52 15.71 3.02 -28.44
C ASN A 52 16.59 2.45 -27.33
N VAL A 53 16.12 2.41 -26.10
CA VAL A 53 16.88 1.94 -24.94
C VAL A 53 16.09 0.85 -24.21
N ASP A 54 16.77 0.02 -23.42
CA ASP A 54 16.11 -0.93 -22.52
C ASP A 54 15.21 -0.18 -21.54
N MET A 55 14.04 -0.71 -21.27
CA MET A 55 13.06 -0.08 -20.40
C MET A 55 12.80 -0.91 -19.15
N GLY A 56 13.08 -0.31 -18.00
CA GLY A 56 12.74 -0.88 -16.71
C GLY A 56 11.26 -0.71 -16.39
N ILE A 57 10.60 -1.79 -15.96
CA ILE A 57 9.17 -1.81 -15.61
C ILE A 57 9.03 -2.21 -14.15
N ASP A 58 8.13 -1.53 -13.43
CA ASP A 58 7.75 -1.93 -12.08
C ASP A 58 6.98 -3.26 -12.09
N LYS A 59 7.30 -4.15 -11.14
CA LYS A 59 6.68 -5.48 -10.99
C LYS A 59 5.16 -5.45 -10.80
N ASN A 60 4.64 -4.34 -10.27
CA ASN A 60 3.21 -4.18 -9.99
C ASN A 60 2.48 -3.37 -11.09
N TRP A 61 3.19 -2.90 -12.12
CA TRP A 61 2.52 -2.17 -13.19
C TRP A 61 1.63 -3.12 -13.99
N PRO A 62 0.32 -2.81 -14.21
CA PRO A 62 -0.60 -3.75 -14.82
C PRO A 62 -0.15 -4.23 -16.20
N ALA A 63 -0.12 -5.55 -16.37
CA ALA A 63 0.37 -6.20 -17.61
C ALA A 63 -0.33 -5.68 -18.86
N ARG A 64 -1.62 -5.30 -18.80
CA ARG A 64 -2.35 -4.74 -19.95
C ARG A 64 -1.69 -3.49 -20.54
N PHE A 65 -1.13 -2.63 -19.68
CA PHE A 65 -0.44 -1.41 -20.15
C PHE A 65 0.96 -1.72 -20.67
N LEU A 66 1.65 -2.68 -20.06
CA LEU A 66 2.94 -3.16 -20.56
C LEU A 66 2.79 -3.78 -21.94
N LEU A 67 1.82 -4.67 -22.13
CA LEU A 67 1.60 -5.34 -23.43
C LEU A 67 1.30 -4.32 -24.54
N ALA A 68 0.42 -3.35 -24.25
CA ALA A 68 0.14 -2.28 -25.20
C ALA A 68 1.39 -1.41 -25.50
N LEU A 69 2.21 -1.10 -24.47
CA LEU A 69 3.46 -0.36 -24.68
C LEU A 69 4.47 -1.13 -25.52
N MET A 70 4.54 -2.46 -25.36
CA MET A 70 5.38 -3.35 -26.19
C MET A 70 4.95 -3.35 -27.66
N GLU A 71 3.67 -3.19 -27.96
CA GLU A 71 3.18 -3.06 -29.34
C GLU A 71 3.67 -1.76 -30.00
N HIS A 72 3.76 -0.66 -29.22
CA HIS A 72 4.31 0.61 -29.72
C HIS A 72 5.84 0.58 -29.91
N HIS A 73 6.55 -0.17 -29.08
CA HIS A 73 8.01 -0.27 -29.09
C HIS A 73 8.49 -1.72 -29.14
N PRO A 74 8.25 -2.44 -30.25
CA PRO A 74 8.49 -3.91 -30.34
C PRO A 74 9.96 -4.29 -30.27
N ASN A 75 10.89 -3.37 -30.50
CA ASN A 75 12.33 -3.62 -30.49
C ASN A 75 12.99 -3.29 -29.14
N VAL A 76 12.24 -2.76 -28.19
CA VAL A 76 12.74 -2.44 -26.85
C VAL A 76 12.78 -3.71 -26.00
N ARG A 77 13.87 -3.90 -25.26
CA ARG A 77 13.94 -4.93 -24.24
C ARG A 77 13.35 -4.40 -22.95
N TYR A 78 12.31 -5.06 -22.44
CA TYR A 78 11.67 -4.74 -21.18
C TYR A 78 12.23 -5.62 -20.07
N VAL A 79 12.59 -5.02 -18.93
CA VAL A 79 13.17 -5.72 -17.78
C VAL A 79 12.45 -5.30 -16.49
N ASN A 80 12.39 -6.20 -15.51
CA ASN A 80 11.93 -5.83 -14.19
C ASN A 80 13.00 -4.95 -13.51
N ALA A 81 12.65 -3.69 -13.22
CA ALA A 81 13.54 -2.72 -12.58
C ALA A 81 13.09 -2.33 -11.17
N SER A 82 12.11 -3.02 -10.57
CA SER A 82 11.60 -2.70 -9.24
C SER A 82 12.67 -2.71 -8.17
N SER A 83 13.70 -3.56 -8.31
CA SER A 83 14.81 -3.61 -7.35
C SER A 83 15.55 -2.28 -7.16
N CYS A 84 15.57 -1.42 -8.19
CA CYS A 84 16.16 -0.08 -8.09
C CYS A 84 15.41 0.81 -7.09
N ILE A 85 14.08 0.74 -7.11
CA ILE A 85 13.21 1.52 -6.20
C ILE A 85 13.06 0.81 -4.84
N ASP A 86 12.87 -0.51 -4.87
CA ASP A 86 12.74 -1.31 -3.64
C ASP A 86 13.99 -1.19 -2.76
N GLY A 87 15.18 -1.13 -3.36
CA GLY A 87 16.45 -0.95 -2.65
C GLY A 87 16.54 0.40 -1.92
N GLU A 88 16.18 1.49 -2.59
CA GLU A 88 16.14 2.83 -1.97
C GLU A 88 15.09 2.89 -0.86
N ARG A 89 13.88 2.37 -1.10
CA ARG A 89 12.80 2.35 -0.11
C ARG A 89 13.09 1.44 1.09
N ALA A 90 13.94 0.43 0.94
CA ALA A 90 14.31 -0.47 2.05
C ALA A 90 15.14 0.25 3.12
N ILE A 91 15.93 1.26 2.73
CA ILE A 91 16.80 2.01 3.65
C ILE A 91 16.12 3.33 4.00
N LYS A 92 15.49 3.35 5.18
CA LYS A 92 14.77 4.53 5.67
C LYS A 92 15.74 5.59 6.20
N ASP A 93 15.50 6.84 5.85
CA ASP A 93 16.22 7.96 6.43
C ASP A 93 15.77 8.27 7.89
N GLU A 94 16.30 9.31 8.52
CA GLU A 94 15.97 9.63 9.92
C GLU A 94 14.53 10.08 10.08
N TYR A 95 14.00 10.86 9.11
CA TYR A 95 12.61 11.30 9.13
C TYR A 95 11.66 10.10 9.03
N GLU A 96 11.90 9.20 8.08
CA GLU A 96 11.12 7.98 7.87
C GLU A 96 11.16 7.06 9.09
N ARG A 97 12.35 6.85 9.66
CA ARG A 97 12.51 6.06 10.90
C ARG A 97 11.73 6.65 12.07
N GLN A 98 11.72 7.98 12.18
CA GLN A 98 10.94 8.65 13.22
C GLN A 98 9.44 8.42 13.03
N LYS A 99 8.92 8.52 11.78
CA LYS A 99 7.51 8.26 11.48
C LYS A 99 7.11 6.81 11.74
N MET A 100 7.97 5.86 11.40
CA MET A 100 7.74 4.45 11.72
C MET A 100 7.69 4.20 13.24
N ARG A 101 8.58 4.83 14.01
CA ARG A 101 8.54 4.74 15.48
C ARG A 101 7.24 5.32 16.05
N GLU A 102 6.79 6.46 15.53
CA GLU A 102 5.53 7.09 15.97
C GLU A 102 4.33 6.19 15.68
N ALA A 103 4.28 5.54 14.52
CA ALA A 103 3.24 4.56 14.19
C ALA A 103 3.30 3.33 15.11
N SER A 104 4.49 2.79 15.37
CA SER A 104 4.67 1.63 16.27
C SER A 104 4.28 1.96 17.71
N LEU A 105 4.71 3.11 18.25
CA LEU A 105 4.33 3.53 19.61
C LEU A 105 2.82 3.75 19.76
N LEU A 106 2.16 4.24 18.70
CA LEU A 106 0.72 4.35 18.69
C LEU A 106 0.06 2.97 18.72
N ASN A 107 0.61 2.03 17.96
CA ASN A 107 0.13 0.64 17.94
C ASN A 107 0.26 -0.02 19.32
N ASP A 108 1.38 0.20 20.04
CA ASP A 108 1.57 -0.26 21.42
C ASP A 108 0.45 0.23 22.34
N VAL A 109 0.09 1.51 22.26
CA VAL A 109 -1.01 2.09 23.05
C VAL A 109 -2.35 1.46 22.68
N CYS A 110 -2.58 1.19 21.41
CA CYS A 110 -3.83 0.59 20.94
C CYS A 110 -3.97 -0.88 21.39
N ILE A 111 -2.91 -1.67 21.30
CA ILE A 111 -2.96 -3.08 21.76
C ILE A 111 -3.15 -3.18 23.28
N GLU A 112 -2.52 -2.31 24.07
CA GLU A 112 -2.75 -2.26 25.52
C GLU A 112 -4.22 -1.98 25.86
N LYS A 113 -4.84 -1.01 25.17
CA LYS A 113 -6.27 -0.70 25.34
C LYS A 113 -7.16 -1.85 24.88
N ALA A 114 -6.84 -2.48 23.75
CA ALA A 114 -7.57 -3.64 23.23
C ALA A 114 -7.53 -4.80 24.22
N ALA A 115 -6.35 -5.15 24.71
CA ALA A 115 -6.16 -6.21 25.70
C ALA A 115 -6.94 -5.95 27.01
N ALA A 116 -7.05 -4.69 27.44
CA ALA A 116 -7.85 -4.32 28.61
C ALA A 116 -9.37 -4.35 28.36
N HIS A 117 -9.80 -4.21 27.12
CA HIS A 117 -11.21 -4.15 26.72
C HIS A 117 -11.79 -5.53 26.45
N ILE A 118 -11.04 -6.43 25.82
CA ILE A 118 -11.47 -7.76 25.36
C ILE A 118 -11.87 -8.64 26.56
N LYS A 119 -13.06 -9.24 26.51
CA LYS A 119 -13.63 -10.07 27.58
C LYS A 119 -14.38 -11.25 27.00
N ALA A 120 -14.44 -12.34 27.75
CA ALA A 120 -15.29 -13.48 27.41
C ALA A 120 -16.73 -13.01 27.15
N GLY A 121 -17.33 -13.55 26.09
CA GLY A 121 -18.65 -13.17 25.61
C GLY A 121 -18.64 -12.16 24.45
N MET A 122 -17.53 -11.49 24.16
CA MET A 122 -17.37 -10.64 22.99
C MET A 122 -17.07 -11.47 21.75
N THR A 123 -17.47 -10.97 20.57
CA THR A 123 -17.13 -11.58 19.27
C THR A 123 -15.80 -11.05 18.74
N GLU A 124 -15.20 -11.77 17.79
CA GLU A 124 -14.01 -11.31 17.07
C GLU A 124 -14.27 -9.99 16.35
N LEU A 125 -15.44 -9.85 15.70
CA LEU A 125 -15.86 -8.62 15.03
C LEU A 125 -15.93 -7.43 16.00
N GLU A 126 -16.57 -7.58 17.17
CA GLU A 126 -16.66 -6.53 18.18
C GLU A 126 -15.27 -6.07 18.64
N CYS A 127 -14.34 -7.01 18.79
CA CYS A 127 -12.98 -6.71 19.20
C CYS A 127 -12.19 -6.00 18.09
N ALA A 128 -12.32 -6.45 16.84
CA ALA A 128 -11.70 -5.80 15.68
C ALA A 128 -12.25 -4.37 15.48
N ASP A 129 -13.56 -4.18 15.59
CA ASP A 129 -14.21 -2.86 15.49
C ASP A 129 -13.75 -1.91 16.59
N TYR A 130 -13.53 -2.43 17.81
CA TYR A 130 -12.96 -1.63 18.89
C TYR A 130 -11.55 -1.16 18.55
N ILE A 131 -10.68 -2.03 18.03
CA ILE A 131 -9.31 -1.66 17.59
C ILE A 131 -9.38 -0.58 16.49
N ARG A 132 -10.24 -0.75 15.48
CA ARG A 132 -10.46 0.26 14.43
C ARG A 132 -10.89 1.61 15.00
N SER A 133 -11.73 1.59 16.03
CA SER A 133 -12.16 2.82 16.69
C SER A 133 -11.01 3.54 17.37
N LEU A 134 -10.07 2.82 18.00
CA LEU A 134 -8.87 3.40 18.61
C LEU A 134 -7.97 4.09 17.58
N TYR A 135 -7.75 3.48 16.42
CA TYR A 135 -7.00 4.10 15.32
C TYR A 135 -7.67 5.37 14.81
N LYS A 136 -8.99 5.31 14.61
CA LYS A 136 -9.77 6.47 14.18
C LYS A 136 -9.70 7.62 15.18
N GLU A 137 -9.81 7.34 16.48
CA GLU A 137 -9.66 8.35 17.57
C GLU A 137 -8.27 8.98 17.54
N ALA A 138 -7.24 8.20 17.20
CA ALA A 138 -5.87 8.67 17.08
C ALA A 138 -5.57 9.39 15.75
N GLY A 139 -6.56 9.53 14.85
CA GLY A 139 -6.40 10.16 13.54
C GLY A 139 -5.64 9.31 12.53
N CYS A 140 -5.68 7.99 12.69
CA CYS A 140 -5.02 7.01 11.83
C CYS A 140 -6.04 6.09 11.17
N ILE A 141 -5.55 5.30 10.20
CA ILE A 141 -6.30 4.20 9.59
C ILE A 141 -5.56 2.88 9.83
N GLU A 142 -6.20 1.76 9.59
CA GLU A 142 -5.54 0.46 9.56
C GLU A 142 -4.50 0.42 8.42
N SER A 143 -3.33 -0.17 8.68
CA SER A 143 -2.33 -0.47 7.64
C SER A 143 -2.69 -1.70 6.82
N PHE A 144 -3.47 -2.61 7.39
CA PHE A 144 -4.09 -3.79 6.79
C PHE A 144 -5.33 -4.17 7.62
N SER A 145 -6.15 -5.10 7.12
CA SER A 145 -7.34 -5.57 7.85
C SER A 145 -6.96 -6.20 9.17
N THR A 146 -7.42 -5.62 10.28
CA THR A 146 -7.16 -6.14 11.64
C THR A 146 -7.71 -7.56 11.78
N ILE A 147 -6.86 -8.49 12.20
CA ILE A 147 -7.22 -9.87 12.54
C ILE A 147 -7.43 -9.96 14.05
N VAL A 148 -8.55 -10.55 14.44
CA VAL A 148 -8.81 -11.01 15.81
C VAL A 148 -9.39 -12.40 15.70
N SER A 149 -8.71 -13.38 16.29
CA SER A 149 -9.11 -14.79 16.17
C SER A 149 -9.11 -15.47 17.53
N PHE A 150 -10.16 -16.23 17.82
CA PHE A 150 -10.35 -16.92 19.10
C PHE A 150 -10.32 -18.44 18.97
N GLY A 151 -9.71 -19.11 19.94
CA GLY A 151 -9.71 -20.56 20.05
C GLY A 151 -9.25 -21.27 18.78
N ALA A 152 -10.11 -22.04 18.12
CA ALA A 152 -9.77 -22.78 16.91
C ALA A 152 -9.42 -21.88 15.72
N ASN A 153 -10.05 -20.70 15.60
CA ASN A 153 -9.78 -19.75 14.53
C ASN A 153 -8.36 -19.19 14.59
N ALA A 154 -7.76 -19.11 15.78
CA ALA A 154 -6.37 -18.68 15.98
C ALA A 154 -5.31 -19.59 15.33
N ALA A 155 -5.73 -20.75 14.80
CA ALA A 155 -4.84 -21.63 14.03
C ALA A 155 -4.72 -21.25 12.55
N ASP A 156 -5.63 -20.40 12.05
CA ASP A 156 -5.57 -19.86 10.69
C ASP A 156 -4.94 -18.44 10.73
N PRO A 157 -3.73 -18.25 10.20
CA PRO A 157 -3.04 -16.96 10.24
C PRO A 157 -3.71 -15.86 9.37
N HIS A 158 -4.67 -16.23 8.51
CA HIS A 158 -5.41 -15.30 7.66
C HIS A 158 -6.92 -15.30 7.95
N HIS A 159 -7.31 -15.80 9.12
CA HIS A 159 -8.72 -15.80 9.52
C HIS A 159 -9.25 -14.35 9.61
N GLU A 160 -10.32 -14.08 8.87
CA GLU A 160 -11.05 -12.81 9.01
C GLU A 160 -11.97 -12.87 10.23
N PRO A 161 -12.01 -11.82 11.09
CA PRO A 161 -12.87 -11.79 12.25
C PRO A 161 -14.34 -12.07 11.90
N ASP A 162 -14.98 -12.94 12.68
CA ASP A 162 -16.38 -13.30 12.51
C ASP A 162 -17.18 -13.21 13.84
N ASP A 163 -18.36 -13.80 13.87
CA ASP A 163 -19.23 -13.82 15.06
C ASP A 163 -18.80 -14.85 16.11
N THR A 164 -17.61 -15.46 16.01
CA THR A 164 -17.07 -16.38 17.01
C THR A 164 -16.91 -15.68 18.34
N VAL A 165 -17.52 -16.26 19.37
CA VAL A 165 -17.55 -15.68 20.73
C VAL A 165 -16.38 -16.20 21.56
N LEU A 166 -15.64 -15.29 22.20
CA LEU A 166 -14.56 -15.60 23.12
C LEU A 166 -15.04 -16.36 24.37
N LYS A 167 -14.44 -17.50 24.65
CA LYS A 167 -14.74 -18.33 25.83
C LYS A 167 -13.55 -18.32 26.80
N PRO A 168 -13.79 -18.49 28.10
CA PRO A 168 -12.71 -18.64 29.06
C PRO A 168 -11.79 -19.82 28.70
N GLY A 169 -10.50 -19.55 28.58
CA GLY A 169 -9.46 -20.54 28.22
C GLY A 169 -9.12 -20.56 26.73
N ASP A 170 -9.83 -19.84 25.87
CA ASP A 170 -9.43 -19.71 24.46
C ASP A 170 -8.12 -18.94 24.32
N GLY A 171 -7.29 -19.37 23.37
CA GLY A 171 -6.20 -18.57 22.85
C GLY A 171 -6.74 -17.41 22.03
N ILE A 172 -6.03 -16.28 22.04
CA ILE A 172 -6.38 -15.09 21.25
C ILE A 172 -5.18 -14.75 20.39
N VAL A 173 -5.39 -14.58 19.09
CA VAL A 173 -4.45 -13.97 18.17
C VAL A 173 -5.01 -12.61 17.74
N ILE A 174 -4.19 -11.59 17.85
CA ILE A 174 -4.48 -10.25 17.33
C ILE A 174 -3.32 -9.88 16.43
N ASP A 175 -3.64 -9.55 15.18
CA ASP A 175 -2.70 -9.02 14.20
C ASP A 175 -3.26 -7.68 13.74
N MET A 176 -2.53 -6.61 14.06
CA MET A 176 -3.02 -5.26 13.93
C MET A 176 -1.90 -4.27 13.59
N GLY A 177 -2.24 -3.25 12.83
CA GLY A 177 -1.33 -2.19 12.48
C GLY A 177 -2.05 -0.92 12.06
N CYS A 178 -1.38 0.21 12.22
CA CYS A 178 -1.91 1.50 11.79
C CYS A 178 -1.02 2.17 10.76
N GLU A 179 -1.64 2.95 9.88
CA GLU A 179 -0.97 3.89 9.00
C GLU A 179 -1.13 5.30 9.56
N LYS A 180 0.00 5.94 9.83
CA LYS A 180 0.09 7.32 10.27
C LYS A 180 1.02 8.11 9.35
N GLU A 181 0.50 9.16 8.72
CA GLU A 181 1.26 10.03 7.82
C GLU A 181 2.02 9.26 6.72
N GLY A 182 1.43 8.17 6.20
CA GLY A 182 1.99 7.33 5.15
C GLY A 182 2.98 6.25 5.60
N TYR A 183 3.20 6.10 6.93
CA TYR A 183 4.07 5.07 7.49
C TYR A 183 3.27 4.08 8.34
N CYS A 184 3.52 2.80 8.12
CA CYS A 184 2.78 1.71 8.73
C CYS A 184 3.50 1.13 9.93
N SER A 185 2.71 0.66 10.92
CA SER A 185 3.12 -0.31 11.92
C SER A 185 2.49 -1.68 11.62
N ASP A 186 3.02 -2.71 12.27
CA ASP A 186 2.61 -4.10 12.15
C ASP A 186 2.99 -4.83 13.45
N MET A 187 2.04 -5.56 14.06
CA MET A 187 2.23 -6.23 15.36
C MET A 187 1.29 -7.44 15.49
#